data_ca04b44c9f07ecc9aad6fc4b359ddbfc
#
_entry.id   ca04b44c9f07ecc9aad6fc4b359ddbfc
#
_cell.length_a   1.000
_cell.length_b   1.000
_cell.length_c   1.000
_cell.angle_alpha   90.00
_cell.angle_beta   90.00
_cell.angle_gamma   90.00
#
_symmetry.space_group_name_H-M   'P 1'
#
loop_
_entity.id
_entity.type
_entity.pdbx_description
1 polymer ?
#
loop_
_entity_poly.entity_id
_entity_poly.type
_entity_poly.pdbx_seq_one_letter_code
_entity_poly.pdbx_strand_id
1 'polypeptide(L)'
;MVNRISTSGKYSQLVADMQKQLSNYNKLTKQLASGSKLTSITDDPIATVNVLNTNRQLGQMDTFSSNVELAKTELSALDDLMDLANGYLSNAWNKATQANNQTYSDTSLKALKVEIDEITKTMVDLANTEYDDNYIFSGANTKTVPYTMDANGDIIYNGTPYSNKDYIRQTEVADGVFEVINTTGDKVFGYYKAQGQDANGNNLFTDVDGKTVVEKIGAAGAKTYEYENGTAYNGDVGDLKAKEDYAGVMGALKKLSNSIQKVLDGDTEGGYAEMNSTLDMFKDSLSTITTE
;
A
#
# COMPACT_ATOMS: atom_id res chain seq x y z
N MET A 1 76.30 -52.09 -12.36
CA MET A 1 75.09 -52.95 -12.68
C MET A 1 74.32 -52.25 -13.78
N VAL A 2 74.35 -52.78 -15.01
CA VAL A 2 73.62 -52.20 -16.13
C VAL A 2 72.14 -52.61 -15.97
N ASN A 3 71.32 -51.72 -15.73
CA ASN A 3 69.87 -51.92 -15.57
C ASN A 3 69.29 -52.28 -16.96
N ARG A 4 69.14 -53.61 -17.25
CA ARG A 4 68.50 -54.06 -18.49
C ARG A 4 66.99 -53.82 -18.40
N ILE A 5 66.58 -52.71 -18.93
CA ILE A 5 65.14 -52.44 -19.12
C ILE A 5 64.61 -53.52 -20.10
N SER A 6 63.79 -54.42 -19.64
CA SER A 6 63.17 -55.45 -20.48
C SER A 6 62.40 -54.76 -21.63
N THR A 7 62.47 -55.40 -22.84
CA THR A 7 61.71 -54.96 -24.01
C THR A 7 60.21 -54.85 -23.69
N SER A 8 59.65 -55.71 -22.87
CA SER A 8 58.29 -55.68 -22.35
C SER A 8 58.02 -54.45 -21.53
N GLY A 9 58.96 -53.95 -20.69
CA GLY A 9 58.82 -52.73 -19.93
C GLY A 9 58.75 -51.51 -20.82
N LYS A 10 59.50 -51.43 -21.92
CA LYS A 10 59.43 -50.33 -22.90
C LYS A 10 58.07 -50.31 -23.63
N TYR A 11 57.52 -51.52 -24.00
CA TYR A 11 56.18 -51.56 -24.62
C TYR A 11 55.08 -51.16 -23.65
N SER A 12 55.16 -51.65 -22.41
CA SER A 12 54.17 -51.21 -21.38
C SER A 12 54.21 -49.72 -21.13
N GLN A 13 55.43 -49.14 -21.10
CA GLN A 13 55.58 -47.68 -20.95
C GLN A 13 55.00 -46.91 -22.16
N LEU A 14 55.27 -47.38 -23.39
CA LEU A 14 54.76 -46.79 -24.61
C LEU A 14 53.20 -46.83 -24.64
N VAL A 15 52.60 -47.96 -24.29
CA VAL A 15 51.14 -48.09 -24.21
C VAL A 15 50.54 -47.14 -23.17
N ALA A 16 51.16 -47.03 -21.98
CA ALA A 16 50.73 -46.08 -20.94
C ALA A 16 50.81 -44.62 -21.40
N ASP A 17 51.88 -44.23 -22.09
CA ASP A 17 52.05 -42.91 -22.64
C ASP A 17 51.01 -42.57 -23.73
N MET A 18 50.74 -43.54 -24.63
CA MET A 18 49.68 -43.41 -25.64
C MET A 18 48.30 -43.26 -25.02
N GLN A 19 47.96 -44.04 -23.99
CA GLN A 19 46.70 -43.93 -23.27
C GLN A 19 46.56 -42.55 -22.58
N LYS A 20 47.65 -42.03 -21.98
CA LYS A 20 47.71 -40.71 -21.39
C LYS A 20 47.47 -39.60 -22.43
N GLN A 21 48.11 -39.71 -23.59
CA GLN A 21 47.93 -38.75 -24.69
C GLN A 21 46.53 -38.78 -25.24
N LEU A 22 45.94 -39.97 -25.43
CA LEU A 22 44.54 -40.13 -25.87
C LEU A 22 43.55 -39.51 -24.85
N SER A 23 43.79 -39.71 -23.57
CA SER A 23 42.99 -39.10 -22.48
C SER A 23 43.08 -37.57 -22.51
N ASN A 24 44.31 -37.02 -22.69
CA ASN A 24 44.51 -35.58 -22.81
C ASN A 24 43.83 -35.01 -24.05
N TYR A 25 43.93 -35.67 -25.20
CA TYR A 25 43.25 -35.28 -26.43
C TYR A 25 41.73 -35.24 -26.26
N ASN A 26 41.14 -36.29 -25.68
CA ASN A 26 39.71 -36.35 -25.39
C ASN A 26 39.27 -35.23 -24.44
N LYS A 27 40.09 -34.92 -23.43
CA LYS A 27 39.84 -33.81 -22.51
C LYS A 27 39.83 -32.46 -23.24
N LEU A 28 40.86 -32.17 -24.05
CA LEU A 28 40.97 -30.95 -24.84
C LEU A 28 39.82 -30.81 -25.85
N THR A 29 39.42 -31.90 -26.50
CA THR A 29 38.29 -31.92 -27.42
C THR A 29 36.97 -31.58 -26.71
N LYS A 30 36.73 -32.12 -25.50
CA LYS A 30 35.57 -31.78 -24.67
C LYS A 30 35.60 -30.33 -24.25
N GLN A 31 36.75 -29.80 -23.83
CA GLN A 31 36.92 -28.40 -23.46
C GLN A 31 36.64 -27.44 -24.65
N LEU A 32 37.15 -27.83 -25.84
CA LEU A 32 36.90 -27.04 -27.05
C LEU A 32 35.43 -27.06 -27.46
N ALA A 33 34.78 -28.23 -27.41
CA ALA A 33 33.37 -28.39 -27.76
C ALA A 33 32.43 -27.66 -26.79
N SER A 34 32.78 -27.66 -25.48
CA SER A 34 31.97 -26.98 -24.44
C SER A 34 32.30 -25.49 -24.30
N GLY A 35 33.42 -24.98 -24.86
CA GLY A 35 33.94 -23.64 -24.62
C GLY A 35 34.36 -23.38 -23.15
N SER A 36 34.38 -24.43 -22.32
CA SER A 36 34.71 -24.36 -20.89
C SER A 36 35.97 -25.12 -20.55
N LYS A 37 36.86 -24.49 -19.76
CA LYS A 37 38.06 -25.13 -19.25
C LYS A 37 37.77 -26.27 -18.25
N LEU A 38 36.64 -26.15 -17.53
CA LEU A 38 36.18 -27.11 -16.55
C LEU A 38 35.05 -27.93 -17.16
N THR A 39 35.31 -29.20 -17.45
CA THR A 39 34.33 -30.15 -18.03
C THR A 39 33.88 -31.20 -17.01
N SER A 40 34.62 -31.34 -15.92
CA SER A 40 34.32 -32.29 -14.83
C SER A 40 34.79 -31.69 -13.49
N ILE A 41 34.10 -32.04 -12.41
CA ILE A 41 34.49 -31.66 -11.03
C ILE A 41 35.88 -32.20 -10.69
N THR A 42 36.28 -33.28 -11.30
CA THR A 42 37.59 -33.93 -11.09
C THR A 42 38.75 -33.21 -11.80
N ASP A 43 38.46 -32.30 -12.75
CA ASP A 43 39.49 -31.55 -13.47
C ASP A 43 40.24 -30.57 -12.57
N ASP A 44 39.46 -29.81 -11.78
CA ASP A 44 39.95 -28.85 -10.77
C ASP A 44 38.83 -28.62 -9.73
N PRO A 45 38.86 -29.34 -8.59
CA PRO A 45 37.82 -29.24 -7.58
C PRO A 45 37.69 -27.85 -6.97
N ILE A 46 38.82 -27.14 -6.79
CA ILE A 46 38.83 -25.76 -6.20
C ILE A 46 38.20 -24.77 -7.17
N ALA A 47 38.64 -24.82 -8.43
CA ALA A 47 38.06 -23.94 -9.46
C ALA A 47 36.58 -24.26 -9.69
N THR A 48 36.16 -25.52 -9.64
CA THR A 48 34.74 -25.91 -9.76
C THR A 48 33.91 -25.34 -8.63
N VAL A 49 34.37 -25.42 -7.36
CA VAL A 49 33.67 -24.81 -6.21
C VAL A 49 33.54 -23.29 -6.38
N ASN A 50 34.61 -22.63 -6.84
CA ASN A 50 34.59 -21.18 -7.08
C ASN A 50 33.57 -20.80 -8.19
N VAL A 51 33.53 -21.55 -9.30
CA VAL A 51 32.58 -21.34 -10.40
C VAL A 51 31.14 -21.57 -9.90
N LEU A 52 30.88 -22.62 -9.13
CA LEU A 52 29.57 -22.89 -8.56
C LEU A 52 29.11 -21.77 -7.60
N ASN A 53 30.02 -21.28 -6.74
CA ASN A 53 29.72 -20.17 -5.84
C ASN A 53 29.44 -18.88 -6.62
N THR A 54 30.23 -18.58 -7.64
CA THR A 54 30.02 -17.41 -8.50
C THR A 54 28.71 -17.49 -9.27
N ASN A 55 28.39 -18.66 -9.83
CA ASN A 55 27.11 -18.87 -10.53
C ASN A 55 25.90 -18.72 -9.58
N ARG A 56 26.04 -19.18 -8.32
CA ARG A 56 25.00 -18.95 -7.31
C ARG A 56 24.83 -17.48 -7.01
N GLN A 57 25.93 -16.73 -6.84
CA GLN A 57 25.89 -15.28 -6.62
C GLN A 57 25.28 -14.54 -7.82
N LEU A 58 25.61 -14.94 -9.06
CA LEU A 58 24.99 -14.38 -10.26
C LEU A 58 23.48 -14.65 -10.27
N GLY A 59 23.06 -15.89 -9.98
CA GLY A 59 21.62 -16.20 -9.90
C GLY A 59 20.89 -15.41 -8.81
N GLN A 60 21.53 -15.14 -7.67
CA GLN A 60 20.97 -14.26 -6.65
C GLN A 60 20.87 -12.80 -7.14
N MET A 61 21.91 -12.29 -7.81
CA MET A 61 21.88 -10.95 -8.40
C MET A 61 20.79 -10.81 -9.47
N ASP A 62 20.59 -11.82 -10.31
CA ASP A 62 19.52 -11.83 -11.30
C ASP A 62 18.14 -11.78 -10.63
N THR A 63 17.97 -12.50 -9.52
CA THR A 63 16.74 -12.45 -8.71
C THR A 63 16.53 -11.06 -8.11
N PHE A 64 17.56 -10.47 -7.50
CA PHE A 64 17.48 -9.11 -6.95
C PHE A 64 17.17 -8.07 -8.04
N SER A 65 17.81 -8.18 -9.20
CA SER A 65 17.53 -7.30 -10.34
C SER A 65 16.08 -7.38 -10.78
N SER A 66 15.53 -8.60 -10.85
CA SER A 66 14.12 -8.82 -11.19
C SER A 66 13.17 -8.27 -10.13
N ASN A 67 13.50 -8.44 -8.86
CA ASN A 67 12.74 -7.89 -7.74
C ASN A 67 12.72 -6.35 -7.77
N VAL A 68 13.86 -5.73 -8.03
CA VAL A 68 13.99 -4.25 -8.15
C VAL A 68 13.15 -3.73 -9.32
N GLU A 69 13.19 -4.40 -10.48
CA GLU A 69 12.41 -3.98 -11.64
C GLU A 69 10.90 -4.10 -11.38
N LEU A 70 10.46 -5.18 -10.74
CA LEU A 70 9.07 -5.35 -10.33
C LEU A 70 8.64 -4.28 -9.33
N ALA A 71 9.44 -4.07 -8.28
CA ALA A 71 9.19 -3.04 -7.28
C ALA A 71 9.10 -1.64 -7.90
N LYS A 72 10.04 -1.30 -8.80
CA LYS A 72 10.03 -0.02 -9.51
C LYS A 72 8.77 0.18 -10.34
N THR A 73 8.30 -0.85 -11.02
CA THR A 73 7.08 -0.77 -11.83
C THR A 73 5.84 -0.57 -10.96
N GLU A 74 5.74 -1.30 -9.84
CA GLU A 74 4.64 -1.16 -8.88
C GLU A 74 4.64 0.23 -8.22
N LEU A 75 5.79 0.72 -7.77
CA LEU A 75 5.93 2.06 -7.20
C LEU A 75 5.66 3.17 -8.22
N SER A 76 6.03 2.99 -9.49
CA SER A 76 5.69 3.95 -10.54
C SER A 76 4.20 4.03 -10.80
N ALA A 77 3.49 2.89 -10.78
CA ALA A 77 2.04 2.87 -10.90
C ALA A 77 1.36 3.55 -9.69
N LEU A 78 1.93 3.36 -8.49
CA LEU A 78 1.48 4.05 -7.28
C LEU A 78 1.66 5.56 -7.40
N ASP A 79 2.82 6.04 -7.85
CA ASP A 79 3.14 7.46 -8.05
C ASP A 79 2.19 8.12 -9.06
N ASP A 80 1.92 7.47 -10.18
CA ASP A 80 0.96 7.95 -11.19
C ASP A 80 -0.46 8.12 -10.59
N LEU A 81 -0.88 7.19 -9.73
CA LEU A 81 -2.19 7.27 -9.05
C LEU A 81 -2.21 8.37 -7.98
N MET A 82 -1.11 8.57 -7.26
CA MET A 82 -0.98 9.64 -6.27
C MET A 82 -1.01 11.01 -6.94
N ASP A 83 -0.37 11.16 -8.10
CA ASP A 83 -0.40 12.39 -8.90
C ASP A 83 -1.82 12.70 -9.39
N LEU A 84 -2.55 11.69 -9.83
CA LEU A 84 -3.95 11.83 -10.24
C LEU A 84 -4.85 12.21 -9.06
N ALA A 85 -4.66 11.58 -7.90
CA ALA A 85 -5.37 11.91 -6.66
C ALA A 85 -5.11 13.36 -6.24
N ASN A 86 -3.85 13.81 -6.32
CA ASN A 86 -3.46 15.19 -6.02
C ASN A 86 -4.18 16.20 -6.95
N GLY A 87 -4.31 15.87 -8.23
CA GLY A 87 -5.06 16.69 -9.20
C GLY A 87 -6.54 16.83 -8.83
N TYR A 88 -7.22 15.74 -8.47
CA TYR A 88 -8.61 15.77 -8.03
C TYR A 88 -8.78 16.52 -6.70
N LEU A 89 -7.85 16.31 -5.75
CA LEU A 89 -7.88 16.98 -4.45
C LEU A 89 -7.67 18.50 -4.59
N SER A 90 -6.77 18.93 -5.47
CA SER A 90 -6.57 20.35 -5.79
C SER A 90 -7.81 20.98 -6.43
N ASN A 91 -8.51 20.25 -7.29
CA ASN A 91 -9.80 20.69 -7.85
C ASN A 91 -10.85 20.82 -6.74
N ALA A 92 -10.94 19.82 -5.84
CA ALA A 92 -11.86 19.87 -4.70
C ALA A 92 -11.59 21.05 -3.77
N TRP A 93 -10.31 21.34 -3.49
CA TRP A 93 -9.92 22.54 -2.72
C TRP A 93 -10.43 23.83 -3.36
N ASN A 94 -10.22 23.98 -4.67
CA ASN A 94 -10.71 25.17 -5.38
C ASN A 94 -12.23 25.30 -5.25
N LYS A 95 -12.97 24.20 -5.33
CA LYS A 95 -14.43 24.18 -5.15
C LYS A 95 -14.84 24.44 -3.70
N ALA A 96 -14.09 23.92 -2.73
CA ALA A 96 -14.30 24.23 -1.31
C ALA A 96 -14.13 25.73 -1.03
N THR A 97 -13.09 26.34 -1.60
CA THR A 97 -12.84 27.78 -1.49
C THR A 97 -13.98 28.61 -2.14
N GLN A 98 -14.48 28.13 -3.28
CA GLN A 98 -15.64 28.77 -3.93
C GLN A 98 -16.90 28.61 -3.08
N ALA A 99 -17.21 27.44 -2.58
CA ALA A 99 -18.38 27.17 -1.75
C ALA A 99 -18.37 27.99 -0.46
N ASN A 100 -17.20 28.23 0.11
CA ASN A 100 -17.02 29.04 1.32
C ASN A 100 -17.26 30.55 1.11
N ASN A 101 -17.50 30.98 -0.13
CA ASN A 101 -17.87 32.34 -0.42
C ASN A 101 -19.39 32.55 -0.18
N GLN A 102 -19.73 33.27 0.89
CA GLN A 102 -21.12 33.52 1.32
C GLN A 102 -21.99 34.25 0.30
N THR A 103 -21.45 34.68 -0.83
CA THR A 103 -22.21 35.35 -1.91
C THR A 103 -22.83 34.34 -2.90
N TYR A 104 -22.54 33.05 -2.78
CA TYR A 104 -23.10 32.04 -3.66
C TYR A 104 -24.58 31.79 -3.38
N SER A 105 -25.36 31.66 -4.46
CA SER A 105 -26.77 31.26 -4.36
C SER A 105 -26.93 29.77 -4.03
N ASP A 106 -28.09 29.41 -3.44
CA ASP A 106 -28.42 27.99 -3.17
C ASP A 106 -28.29 27.10 -4.42
N THR A 107 -28.66 27.61 -5.59
CA THR A 107 -28.54 26.89 -6.85
C THR A 107 -27.07 26.59 -7.18
N SER A 108 -26.19 27.59 -6.95
CA SER A 108 -24.75 27.42 -7.18
C SER A 108 -24.12 26.47 -6.16
N LEU A 109 -24.53 26.56 -4.89
CA LEU A 109 -24.08 25.63 -3.85
C LEU A 109 -24.52 24.18 -4.13
N LYS A 110 -25.75 23.98 -4.61
CA LYS A 110 -26.22 22.66 -5.06
C LYS A 110 -25.39 22.09 -6.20
N ALA A 111 -25.04 22.92 -7.19
CA ALA A 111 -24.19 22.51 -8.30
C ALA A 111 -22.78 22.09 -7.81
N LEU A 112 -22.16 22.92 -6.94
CA LEU A 112 -20.87 22.61 -6.34
C LEU A 112 -20.90 21.31 -5.52
N LYS A 113 -21.99 21.09 -4.75
CA LYS A 113 -22.17 19.84 -3.99
C LYS A 113 -22.17 18.62 -4.91
N VAL A 114 -22.91 18.66 -6.01
CA VAL A 114 -22.95 17.56 -7.00
C VAL A 114 -21.54 17.29 -7.57
N GLU A 115 -20.78 18.34 -7.89
CA GLU A 115 -19.42 18.19 -8.40
C GLU A 115 -18.47 17.59 -7.34
N ILE A 116 -18.63 17.96 -6.07
CA ILE A 116 -17.83 17.38 -4.96
C ILE A 116 -18.21 15.91 -4.72
N ASP A 117 -19.49 15.59 -4.76
CA ASP A 117 -19.96 14.20 -4.64
C ASP A 117 -19.42 13.32 -5.80
N GLU A 118 -19.29 13.88 -7.01
CA GLU A 118 -18.69 13.18 -8.16
C GLU A 118 -17.18 13.00 -8.00
N ILE A 119 -16.47 14.04 -7.51
CA ILE A 119 -15.04 13.92 -7.16
C ILE A 119 -14.84 12.83 -6.10
N THR A 120 -15.73 12.76 -5.11
CA THR A 120 -15.69 11.73 -4.06
C THR A 120 -15.79 10.32 -4.65
N LYS A 121 -16.73 10.08 -5.56
CA LYS A 121 -16.84 8.78 -6.26
C LYS A 121 -15.59 8.46 -7.07
N THR A 122 -15.10 9.44 -7.84
CA THR A 122 -13.88 9.26 -8.63
C THR A 122 -12.68 8.92 -7.74
N MET A 123 -12.58 9.53 -6.55
CA MET A 123 -11.54 9.18 -5.58
C MET A 123 -11.68 7.77 -5.03
N VAL A 124 -12.91 7.31 -4.77
CA VAL A 124 -13.16 5.91 -4.36
C VAL A 124 -12.77 4.94 -5.47
N ASP A 125 -13.13 5.25 -6.72
CA ASP A 125 -12.75 4.43 -7.88
C ASP A 125 -11.22 4.40 -8.07
N LEU A 126 -10.56 5.55 -7.91
CA LEU A 126 -9.09 5.64 -7.96
C LEU A 126 -8.43 4.81 -6.86
N ALA A 127 -8.95 4.89 -5.63
CA ALA A 127 -8.46 4.12 -4.50
C ALA A 127 -8.72 2.60 -4.65
N ASN A 128 -9.64 2.20 -5.53
CA ASN A 128 -9.93 0.82 -5.89
C ASN A 128 -9.23 0.37 -7.18
N THR A 129 -8.20 1.11 -7.64
CA THR A 129 -7.48 0.73 -8.86
C THR A 129 -6.67 -0.56 -8.63
N GLU A 130 -6.75 -1.45 -9.61
CA GLU A 130 -5.99 -2.69 -9.66
C GLU A 130 -4.75 -2.53 -10.56
N TYR A 131 -3.67 -3.16 -10.15
CA TYR A 131 -2.48 -3.36 -10.96
C TYR A 131 -2.09 -4.83 -10.92
N ASP A 132 -2.00 -5.47 -12.07
CA ASP A 132 -1.69 -6.92 -12.19
C ASP A 132 -2.61 -7.78 -11.31
N ASP A 133 -3.94 -7.57 -11.42
CA ASP A 133 -4.98 -8.23 -10.63
C ASP A 133 -4.86 -8.04 -9.10
N ASN A 134 -4.13 -7.02 -8.63
CA ASN A 134 -3.99 -6.70 -7.22
C ASN A 134 -4.40 -5.26 -6.95
N TYR A 135 -5.16 -5.05 -5.88
CA TYR A 135 -5.48 -3.71 -5.41
C TYR A 135 -4.26 -3.07 -4.75
N ILE A 136 -3.82 -1.93 -5.28
CA ILE A 136 -2.59 -1.25 -4.84
C ILE A 136 -2.72 -0.76 -3.39
N PHE A 137 -3.88 -0.21 -3.03
CA PHE A 137 -4.11 0.44 -1.73
C PHE A 137 -4.71 -0.47 -0.66
N SER A 138 -4.82 -1.78 -0.90
CA SER A 138 -5.41 -2.73 0.06
C SER A 138 -4.45 -3.19 1.17
N GLY A 139 -3.20 -2.73 1.17
CA GLY A 139 -2.16 -3.20 2.08
C GLY A 139 -1.66 -4.60 1.73
N ALA A 140 -1.62 -5.51 2.70
CA ALA A 140 -1.18 -6.88 2.48
C ALA A 140 -2.21 -7.77 1.77
N ASN A 141 -3.51 -7.45 1.91
CA ASN A 141 -4.59 -8.26 1.35
C ASN A 141 -4.99 -7.78 -0.05
N THR A 142 -4.11 -7.95 -1.02
CA THR A 142 -4.22 -7.40 -2.38
C THR A 142 -5.42 -7.86 -3.20
N LYS A 143 -6.16 -8.88 -2.74
CA LYS A 143 -7.37 -9.40 -3.42
C LYS A 143 -8.67 -8.84 -2.86
N THR A 144 -8.60 -8.01 -1.83
CA THR A 144 -9.79 -7.39 -1.23
C THR A 144 -9.95 -5.98 -1.78
N VAL A 145 -11.17 -5.64 -2.21
CA VAL A 145 -11.53 -4.28 -2.64
C VAL A 145 -11.26 -3.32 -1.48
N PRO A 146 -10.35 -2.33 -1.63
CA PRO A 146 -9.95 -1.45 -0.54
C PRO A 146 -11.11 -0.61 0.01
N TYR A 147 -11.96 -0.08 -0.85
CA TYR A 147 -13.03 0.83 -0.45
C TYR A 147 -14.39 0.38 -0.91
N THR A 148 -15.36 0.49 0.00
CA THR A 148 -16.77 0.32 -0.30
C THR A 148 -17.56 1.54 0.18
N MET A 149 -18.58 1.92 -0.58
CA MET A 149 -19.53 2.94 -0.18
C MET A 149 -20.88 2.25 0.12
N ASP A 150 -21.41 2.47 1.32
CA ASP A 150 -22.69 1.89 1.72
C ASP A 150 -23.89 2.77 1.32
N ALA A 151 -25.11 2.30 1.63
CA ALA A 151 -26.35 3.02 1.34
C ALA A 151 -26.50 4.34 2.15
N ASN A 152 -25.77 4.49 3.26
CA ASN A 152 -25.74 5.69 4.10
C ASN A 152 -24.70 6.70 3.59
N GLY A 153 -23.90 6.30 2.60
CA GLY A 153 -22.80 7.08 2.06
C GLY A 153 -21.52 7.01 2.91
N ASP A 154 -21.41 6.01 3.79
CA ASP A 154 -20.18 5.72 4.49
C ASP A 154 -19.12 5.21 3.50
N ILE A 155 -17.90 5.69 3.64
CA ILE A 155 -16.75 5.28 2.83
C ILE A 155 -15.83 4.48 3.75
N ILE A 156 -15.88 3.16 3.60
CA ILE A 156 -15.25 2.21 4.52
C ILE A 156 -14.01 1.62 3.86
N TYR A 157 -12.89 1.67 4.57
CA TYR A 157 -11.68 0.97 4.18
C TYR A 157 -11.72 -0.47 4.66
N ASN A 158 -11.56 -1.43 3.74
CA ASN A 158 -11.63 -2.88 4.00
C ASN A 158 -10.25 -3.56 3.87
N GLY A 159 -9.21 -2.81 3.51
CA GLY A 159 -7.85 -3.33 3.40
C GLY A 159 -7.19 -3.55 4.78
N THR A 160 -5.91 -3.91 4.77
CA THR A 160 -5.12 -3.99 6.01
C THR A 160 -4.77 -2.56 6.45
N PRO A 161 -5.26 -2.08 7.62
CA PRO A 161 -5.07 -0.69 8.02
C PRO A 161 -3.59 -0.40 8.34
N TYR A 162 -3.16 0.84 8.12
CA TYR A 162 -1.80 1.33 8.41
C TYR A 162 -1.38 1.13 9.88
N SER A 163 -2.33 1.18 10.80
CA SER A 163 -2.08 0.91 12.22
C SER A 163 -1.65 -0.54 12.51
N ASN A 164 -1.98 -1.48 11.63
CA ASN A 164 -1.54 -2.87 11.71
C ASN A 164 -0.27 -3.06 10.85
N LYS A 165 0.88 -3.32 11.48
CA LYS A 165 2.17 -3.53 10.80
C LYS A 165 2.17 -4.68 9.77
N ASP A 166 1.15 -5.53 9.77
CA ASP A 166 0.97 -6.60 8.78
C ASP A 166 0.64 -6.06 7.37
N TYR A 167 0.38 -4.73 7.23
CA TYR A 167 0.17 -4.11 5.91
C TYR A 167 1.43 -4.10 5.05
N ILE A 168 2.60 -4.16 5.67
CA ILE A 168 3.90 -3.97 5.02
C ILE A 168 4.18 -5.13 4.08
N ARG A 169 4.29 -4.84 2.78
CA ARG A 169 4.84 -5.73 1.77
C ARG A 169 6.26 -5.29 1.46
N GLN A 170 7.18 -6.24 1.53
CA GLN A 170 8.60 -5.99 1.31
C GLN A 170 9.14 -6.90 0.23
N THR A 171 10.08 -6.42 -0.55
CA THR A 171 10.85 -7.22 -1.49
C THR A 171 12.34 -7.14 -1.16
N GLU A 172 13.04 -8.25 -1.34
CA GLU A 172 14.49 -8.32 -1.14
C GLU A 172 15.19 -7.77 -2.37
N VAL A 173 15.91 -6.66 -2.21
CA VAL A 173 16.60 -5.93 -3.28
C VAL A 173 18.12 -6.19 -3.28
N ALA A 174 18.66 -6.66 -2.16
CA ALA A 174 20.02 -7.15 -2.00
C ALA A 174 20.06 -8.16 -0.85
N ASP A 175 21.17 -8.86 -0.67
CA ASP A 175 21.33 -9.88 0.39
C ASP A 175 21.03 -9.27 1.77
N GLY A 176 19.91 -9.68 2.37
CA GLY A 176 19.41 -9.19 3.66
C GLY A 176 18.88 -7.75 3.66
N VAL A 177 18.69 -7.11 2.49
CA VAL A 177 18.13 -5.76 2.37
C VAL A 177 16.73 -5.85 1.79
N PHE A 178 15.76 -5.37 2.56
CA PHE A 178 14.33 -5.38 2.20
C PHE A 178 13.82 -3.95 2.06
N GLU A 179 13.08 -3.68 0.98
CA GLU A 179 12.43 -2.40 0.74
C GLU A 179 10.91 -2.57 0.77
N VAL A 180 10.22 -1.57 1.35
CA VAL A 180 8.75 -1.53 1.39
C VAL A 180 8.24 -1.04 0.04
N ILE A 181 7.30 -1.78 -0.54
CA ILE A 181 6.78 -1.54 -1.89
C ILE A 181 5.31 -1.13 -1.93
N ASN A 182 4.69 -0.88 -0.78
CA ASN A 182 3.27 -0.54 -0.72
C ASN A 182 2.96 0.51 0.35
N THR A 183 1.83 1.19 0.15
CA THR A 183 1.16 1.99 1.17
C THR A 183 -0.28 1.51 1.34
N THR A 184 -1.02 2.09 2.29
CA THR A 184 -2.40 1.70 2.57
C THR A 184 -3.38 2.83 2.24
N GLY A 185 -4.57 2.45 1.80
CA GLY A 185 -5.59 3.42 1.44
C GLY A 185 -6.04 4.28 2.62
N ASP A 186 -6.16 3.72 3.81
CA ASP A 186 -6.57 4.47 5.01
C ASP A 186 -5.57 5.56 5.38
N LYS A 187 -4.28 5.37 5.11
CA LYS A 187 -3.25 6.39 5.30
C LYS A 187 -3.33 7.49 4.25
N VAL A 188 -3.50 7.12 2.98
CA VAL A 188 -3.47 8.05 1.84
C VAL A 188 -4.80 8.78 1.69
N PHE A 189 -5.90 8.02 1.60
CA PHE A 189 -7.23 8.55 1.29
C PHE A 189 -8.12 8.75 2.52
N GLY A 190 -7.82 8.06 3.63
CA GLY A 190 -8.66 8.09 4.82
C GLY A 190 -10.00 7.39 4.63
N TYR A 191 -11.02 7.83 5.37
CA TYR A 191 -12.36 7.25 5.36
C TYR A 191 -13.43 8.25 5.82
N TYR A 192 -14.70 7.87 5.68
CA TYR A 192 -15.85 8.56 6.27
C TYR A 192 -16.84 7.54 6.85
N LYS A 193 -17.33 7.81 8.06
CA LYS A 193 -18.43 7.09 8.69
C LYS A 193 -19.42 8.07 9.27
N ALA A 194 -20.70 7.89 8.92
CA ALA A 194 -21.80 8.69 9.49
C ALA A 194 -21.98 8.44 10.98
N GLN A 195 -21.59 7.24 11.44
CA GLN A 195 -21.55 6.88 12.85
C GLN A 195 -20.13 6.46 13.24
N GLY A 196 -19.38 7.36 13.85
CA GLY A 196 -18.05 7.08 14.40
C GLY A 196 -18.13 6.07 15.55
N GLN A 197 -17.01 5.36 15.76
CA GLN A 197 -16.87 4.39 16.84
C GLN A 197 -15.55 4.63 17.60
N ASP A 198 -15.53 4.27 18.89
CA ASP A 198 -14.30 4.25 19.68
C ASP A 198 -13.43 3.01 19.35
N ALA A 199 -12.24 2.90 19.96
CA ALA A 199 -11.33 1.77 19.77
C ALA A 199 -11.91 0.40 20.20
N ASN A 200 -13.02 0.39 20.93
CA ASN A 200 -13.72 -0.81 21.38
C ASN A 200 -14.94 -1.14 20.52
N GLY A 201 -15.20 -0.34 19.45
CA GLY A 201 -16.35 -0.49 18.58
C GLY A 201 -17.67 0.08 19.14
N ASN A 202 -17.61 0.88 20.21
CA ASN A 202 -18.78 1.56 20.75
C ASN A 202 -19.12 2.79 19.92
N ASN A 203 -20.43 2.99 19.62
CA ASN A 203 -20.87 4.15 18.85
C ASN A 203 -20.64 5.45 19.60
N LEU A 204 -20.19 6.47 18.86
CA LEU A 204 -19.94 7.81 19.37
C LEU A 204 -21.09 8.75 18.99
N PHE A 205 -21.52 9.56 19.93
CA PHE A 205 -22.55 10.58 19.78
C PHE A 205 -22.00 11.93 20.22
N THR A 206 -22.67 13.00 19.81
CA THR A 206 -22.41 14.37 20.26
C THR A 206 -23.67 14.86 20.96
N ASP A 207 -23.52 15.38 22.19
CA ASP A 207 -24.62 16.02 22.92
C ASP A 207 -24.89 17.45 22.43
N VAL A 208 -25.86 18.11 23.02
CA VAL A 208 -26.27 19.49 22.67
C VAL A 208 -25.17 20.53 22.94
N ASP A 209 -24.21 20.21 23.82
CA ASP A 209 -23.05 21.06 24.14
C ASP A 209 -21.83 20.75 23.26
N GLY A 210 -21.95 19.82 22.31
CA GLY A 210 -20.86 19.41 21.42
C GLY A 210 -19.89 18.41 22.07
N LYS A 211 -20.21 17.83 23.24
CA LYS A 211 -19.34 16.86 23.92
C LYS A 211 -19.60 15.46 23.40
N THR A 212 -18.54 14.66 23.32
CA THR A 212 -18.63 13.26 22.88
C THR A 212 -19.22 12.37 23.95
N VAL A 213 -20.24 11.59 23.58
CA VAL A 213 -20.92 10.58 24.38
C VAL A 213 -20.72 9.21 23.72
N VAL A 214 -20.34 8.21 24.49
CA VAL A 214 -20.08 6.84 24.06
C VAL A 214 -21.27 5.96 24.42
N GLU A 215 -21.83 5.25 23.45
CA GLU A 215 -22.85 4.22 23.69
C GLU A 215 -22.17 2.90 24.04
N LYS A 216 -22.33 2.40 25.23
CA LYS A 216 -21.86 1.07 25.65
C LYS A 216 -22.98 0.08 25.65
N ILE A 217 -22.75 -1.09 25.06
CA ILE A 217 -23.73 -2.18 25.02
C ILE A 217 -23.31 -3.23 26.04
N GLY A 218 -24.08 -3.35 27.13
CA GLY A 218 -23.86 -4.34 28.21
C GLY A 218 -24.31 -5.75 27.82
N ALA A 219 -24.04 -6.69 28.72
CA ALA A 219 -24.49 -8.06 28.63
C ALA A 219 -26.03 -8.09 28.55
N ALA A 220 -26.70 -8.64 27.69
CA ALA A 220 -28.13 -8.60 27.40
C ALA A 220 -28.62 -7.42 26.54
N GLY A 221 -27.72 -6.67 25.87
CA GLY A 221 -28.07 -5.62 24.93
C GLY A 221 -28.53 -4.30 25.57
N ALA A 222 -28.37 -4.14 26.86
CA ALA A 222 -28.69 -2.88 27.54
C ALA A 222 -27.69 -1.79 27.09
N LYS A 223 -28.22 -0.64 26.62
CA LYS A 223 -27.42 0.49 26.20
C LYS A 223 -27.24 1.46 27.37
N THR A 224 -26.00 1.88 27.60
CA THR A 224 -25.65 2.95 28.53
C THR A 224 -24.86 4.01 27.79
N TYR A 225 -25.01 5.26 28.20
CA TYR A 225 -24.38 6.40 27.56
C TYR A 225 -23.46 7.10 28.57
N GLU A 226 -22.21 7.28 28.22
CA GLU A 226 -21.20 7.90 29.07
C GLU A 226 -20.36 8.87 28.27
N TYR A 227 -19.89 9.94 28.89
CA TYR A 227 -18.85 10.78 28.29
C TYR A 227 -17.52 10.05 28.20
N GLU A 228 -16.61 10.53 27.35
CA GLU A 228 -15.26 9.93 27.18
C GLU A 228 -14.46 9.82 28.49
N ASN A 229 -14.75 10.67 29.46
CA ASN A 229 -14.14 10.62 30.81
C ASN A 229 -14.77 9.59 31.75
N GLY A 230 -15.73 8.79 31.28
CA GLY A 230 -16.45 7.78 32.09
C GLY A 230 -17.59 8.30 32.95
N THR A 231 -17.92 9.60 32.84
CA THR A 231 -19.09 10.16 33.56
C THR A 231 -20.37 9.78 32.82
N ALA A 232 -21.39 9.29 33.55
CA ALA A 232 -22.69 8.94 32.96
C ALA A 232 -23.35 10.14 32.27
N TYR A 233 -23.88 9.91 31.06
CA TYR A 233 -24.70 10.90 30.37
C TYR A 233 -26.11 10.88 30.97
N ASN A 234 -26.54 12.00 31.51
CA ASN A 234 -27.85 12.14 32.17
C ASN A 234 -28.86 12.99 31.37
N GLY A 235 -28.51 13.38 30.14
CA GLY A 235 -29.40 14.11 29.23
C GLY A 235 -30.41 13.17 28.54
N ASP A 236 -31.27 13.76 27.69
CA ASP A 236 -32.18 12.98 26.86
C ASP A 236 -31.40 12.30 25.73
N VAL A 237 -31.52 11.00 25.60
CA VAL A 237 -30.89 10.20 24.53
C VAL A 237 -31.42 10.61 23.15
N GLY A 238 -32.64 11.16 23.08
CA GLY A 238 -33.21 11.71 21.84
C GLY A 238 -32.49 12.95 21.31
N ASP A 239 -31.74 13.65 22.17
CA ASP A 239 -30.94 14.83 21.78
C ASP A 239 -29.54 14.46 21.26
N LEU A 240 -29.13 13.20 21.40
CA LEU A 240 -27.83 12.73 20.91
C LEU A 240 -27.84 12.61 19.38
N LYS A 241 -26.85 13.25 18.75
CA LYS A 241 -26.59 13.12 17.31
C LYS A 241 -25.43 12.19 17.09
N ALA A 242 -25.52 11.32 16.06
CA ALA A 242 -24.39 10.52 15.64
C ALA A 242 -23.16 11.41 15.42
N LYS A 243 -22.04 11.05 16.03
CA LYS A 243 -20.76 11.74 15.79
C LYS A 243 -20.14 11.16 14.53
N GLU A 244 -20.09 11.97 13.49
CA GLU A 244 -19.46 11.58 12.23
C GLU A 244 -17.94 11.47 12.43
N ASP A 245 -17.34 10.52 11.74
CA ASP A 245 -15.90 10.29 11.75
C ASP A 245 -15.32 10.52 10.36
N TYR A 246 -14.42 11.49 10.27
CA TYR A 246 -13.79 11.94 9.04
C TYR A 246 -12.29 11.78 9.12
N ALA A 247 -11.69 11.11 8.17
CA ALA A 247 -10.24 10.99 8.06
C ALA A 247 -9.76 11.20 6.62
N GLY A 248 -8.64 11.90 6.46
CA GLY A 248 -7.95 12.09 5.19
C GLY A 248 -8.82 12.74 4.11
N VAL A 249 -8.50 12.43 2.86
CA VAL A 249 -9.14 12.97 1.65
C VAL A 249 -10.63 12.66 1.60
N MET A 250 -11.00 11.38 1.84
CA MET A 250 -12.40 10.93 1.78
C MET A 250 -13.24 11.64 2.84
N GLY A 251 -12.68 11.76 4.05
CA GLY A 251 -13.33 12.51 5.13
C GLY A 251 -13.49 14.00 4.78
N ALA A 252 -12.47 14.64 4.23
CA ALA A 252 -12.54 16.06 3.84
C ALA A 252 -13.61 16.32 2.75
N LEU A 253 -13.64 15.48 1.70
CA LEU A 253 -14.63 15.59 0.63
C LEU A 253 -16.07 15.43 1.17
N LYS A 254 -16.27 14.42 2.01
CA LYS A 254 -17.61 14.15 2.58
C LYS A 254 -18.03 15.25 3.56
N LYS A 255 -17.11 15.73 4.40
CA LYS A 255 -17.37 16.85 5.31
C LYS A 255 -17.75 18.12 4.54
N LEU A 256 -17.07 18.40 3.43
CA LEU A 256 -17.42 19.52 2.56
C LEU A 256 -18.83 19.38 1.98
N SER A 257 -19.16 18.22 1.43
CA SER A 257 -20.50 17.93 0.90
C SER A 257 -21.59 18.10 1.98
N ASN A 258 -21.35 17.57 3.18
CA ASN A 258 -22.27 17.69 4.31
C ASN A 258 -22.41 19.14 4.80
N SER A 259 -21.29 19.90 4.85
CA SER A 259 -21.30 21.31 5.25
C SER A 259 -22.11 22.17 4.27
N ILE A 260 -21.97 21.91 2.96
CA ILE A 260 -22.80 22.59 1.94
C ILE A 260 -24.27 22.24 2.14
N GLN A 261 -24.59 20.98 2.44
CA GLN A 261 -25.97 20.54 2.71
C GLN A 261 -26.55 21.28 3.91
N LYS A 262 -25.79 21.45 5.01
CA LYS A 262 -26.21 22.22 6.19
C LYS A 262 -26.59 23.66 5.85
N VAL A 263 -25.79 24.35 5.02
CA VAL A 263 -26.10 25.69 4.54
C VAL A 263 -27.41 25.70 3.75
N LEU A 264 -27.63 24.72 2.87
CA LEU A 264 -28.83 24.56 2.07
C LEU A 264 -30.10 24.27 2.91
N ASP A 265 -29.91 23.58 4.05
CA ASP A 265 -30.97 23.26 5.01
C ASP A 265 -31.27 24.40 6.00
N GLY A 266 -30.53 25.54 5.89
CA GLY A 266 -30.75 26.76 6.66
C GLY A 266 -29.78 27.00 7.82
N ASP A 267 -28.90 26.06 8.16
CA ASP A 267 -27.82 26.24 9.14
C ASP A 267 -26.61 26.91 8.46
N THR A 268 -26.75 28.19 8.14
CA THR A 268 -25.75 28.93 7.38
C THR A 268 -24.45 29.12 8.18
N GLU A 269 -24.55 29.45 9.47
CA GLU A 269 -23.40 29.72 10.34
C GLU A 269 -22.60 28.42 10.61
N GLY A 270 -23.27 27.37 11.01
CA GLY A 270 -22.66 26.08 11.25
C GLY A 270 -22.03 25.46 9.99
N GLY A 271 -22.74 25.52 8.86
CA GLY A 271 -22.25 25.02 7.58
C GLY A 271 -20.97 25.73 7.10
N TYR A 272 -20.91 27.05 7.14
CA TYR A 272 -19.69 27.80 6.75
C TYR A 272 -18.54 27.64 7.74
N ALA A 273 -18.81 27.49 9.05
CA ALA A 273 -17.78 27.18 10.02
C ALA A 273 -17.13 25.79 9.75
N GLU A 274 -17.94 24.80 9.40
CA GLU A 274 -17.45 23.47 9.00
C GLU A 274 -16.69 23.50 7.67
N MET A 275 -17.14 24.24 6.67
CA MET A 275 -16.40 24.44 5.41
C MET A 275 -14.99 25.00 5.66
N ASN A 276 -14.87 26.00 6.55
CA ASN A 276 -13.55 26.52 6.94
C ASN A 276 -12.65 25.44 7.55
N SER A 277 -13.17 24.63 8.46
CA SER A 277 -12.40 23.53 9.06
C SER A 277 -12.02 22.45 8.05
N THR A 278 -12.82 22.29 7.00
CA THR A 278 -12.55 21.32 5.91
C THR A 278 -11.36 21.76 5.06
N LEU A 279 -11.15 23.07 4.87
CA LEU A 279 -9.98 23.58 4.14
C LEU A 279 -8.66 23.16 4.81
N ASP A 280 -8.59 23.12 6.14
CA ASP A 280 -7.43 22.63 6.87
C ASP A 280 -7.22 21.11 6.62
N MET A 281 -8.30 20.32 6.64
CA MET A 281 -8.22 18.89 6.31
C MET A 281 -7.72 18.63 4.88
N PHE A 282 -8.13 19.44 3.90
CA PHE A 282 -7.62 19.35 2.53
C PHE A 282 -6.13 19.64 2.47
N LYS A 283 -5.65 20.65 3.21
CA LYS A 283 -4.23 21.00 3.28
C LYS A 283 -3.39 19.86 3.86
N ASP A 284 -3.87 19.26 4.95
CA ASP A 284 -3.20 18.12 5.59
C ASP A 284 -3.19 16.91 4.64
N SER A 285 -4.29 16.64 3.95
CA SER A 285 -4.41 15.57 2.97
C SER A 285 -3.48 15.76 1.77
N LEU A 286 -3.37 17.00 1.24
CA LEU A 286 -2.41 17.34 0.18
C LEU A 286 -0.97 17.08 0.65
N SER A 287 -0.63 17.45 1.88
CA SER A 287 0.70 17.17 2.46
C SER A 287 0.96 15.68 2.55
N THR A 288 -0.01 14.87 2.93
CA THR A 288 0.14 13.41 3.03
C THR A 288 0.40 12.79 1.66
N ILE A 289 -0.41 13.13 0.64
CA ILE A 289 -0.25 12.60 -0.72
C ILE A 289 1.12 12.97 -1.32
N THR A 290 1.64 14.15 -1.04
CA THR A 290 2.93 14.62 -1.60
C THR A 290 4.15 14.08 -0.87
N THR A 291 3.99 13.47 0.30
CA THR A 291 5.10 12.94 1.12
C THR A 291 5.20 11.41 1.11
N GLU A 292 4.22 10.70 0.58
CA GLU A 292 4.23 9.24 0.37
C GLU A 292 4.87 8.87 -0.97
#